data_1fc125b9dc12dd3b2dcf45128ca671ef
#
_entry.id   1fc125b9dc12dd3b2dcf45128ca671ef
#
_cell.length_a   1.000
_cell.length_b   1.000
_cell.length_c   1.000
_cell.angle_alpha   90.00
_cell.angle_beta   90.00
_cell.angle_gamma   90.00
#
_symmetry.space_group_name_H-M   'P 1'
#
loop_
_entity.id
_entity.type
_entity.pdbx_description
1 polymer ?
#
loop_
_entity_poly.entity_id
_entity_poly.type
_entity_poly.pdbx_seq_one_letter_code
_entity_poly.pdbx_strand_id
1 'polypeptide(L)'
;MKSLSVLDLNGNKILSDGCIAIMKELKSNVTLTELYLNSNFIDTEGAIHVAECLENKYIAELWLSYNNIGAKGAVALGNSLWNKKYIEAIMLKKNSITYEGISALSQCLSNSLNLKELNVAGNLLGDAGIEVVANCLVGKEFL
;
A
#
# COMPACT_ATOMS: atom_id res chain seq x y z
N MET A 1 -0.80 -15.97 15.43
CA MET A 1 -0.63 -16.69 14.14
C MET A 1 0.77 -16.45 13.60
N LYS A 2 1.71 -17.34 13.92
CA LYS A 2 3.14 -17.13 13.54
C LYS A 2 3.49 -17.62 12.12
N SER A 3 2.59 -18.37 11.46
CA SER A 3 2.83 -18.98 10.14
C SER A 3 1.93 -18.44 9.01
N LEU A 4 1.08 -17.45 9.29
CA LEU A 4 0.19 -16.88 8.29
C LEU A 4 1.03 -16.09 7.27
N SER A 5 0.94 -16.46 5.99
CA SER A 5 1.65 -15.80 4.89
C SER A 5 0.73 -14.99 3.97
N VAL A 6 -0.52 -15.37 3.86
CA VAL A 6 -1.54 -14.70 3.05
C VAL A 6 -2.75 -14.39 3.91
N LEU A 7 -3.22 -13.14 3.88
CA LEU A 7 -4.47 -12.74 4.52
C LEU A 7 -5.36 -12.01 3.49
N ASP A 8 -6.46 -12.64 3.13
CA ASP A 8 -7.47 -12.05 2.24
C ASP A 8 -8.73 -11.70 3.02
N LEU A 9 -9.00 -10.40 3.11
CA LEU A 9 -10.16 -9.81 3.76
C LEU A 9 -10.92 -8.86 2.82
N ASN A 10 -10.76 -9.00 1.50
CA ASN A 10 -11.44 -8.15 0.53
C ASN A 10 -12.95 -8.11 0.76
N GLY A 11 -13.56 -6.92 0.64
CA GLY A 11 -15.00 -6.74 0.59
C GLY A 11 -15.76 -6.98 1.91
N ASN A 12 -15.13 -6.85 3.07
CA ASN A 12 -15.73 -7.19 4.37
C ASN A 12 -16.32 -6.00 5.16
N LYS A 13 -16.29 -4.79 4.63
CA LYS A 13 -16.75 -3.58 5.35
C LYS A 13 -16.11 -3.44 6.74
N ILE A 14 -14.79 -3.67 6.81
CA ILE A 14 -14.06 -3.76 8.09
C ILE A 14 -14.02 -2.40 8.82
N LEU A 15 -14.10 -1.29 8.12
CA LEU A 15 -13.88 0.05 8.67
C LEU A 15 -12.50 0.17 9.35
N SER A 16 -12.16 1.37 9.79
CA SER A 16 -10.83 1.62 10.36
C SER A 16 -10.61 0.94 11.71
N ASP A 17 -11.61 0.91 12.58
CA ASP A 17 -11.47 0.24 13.89
C ASP A 17 -11.20 -1.26 13.75
N GLY A 18 -11.90 -1.94 12.85
CA GLY A 18 -11.66 -3.35 12.54
C GLY A 18 -10.27 -3.58 11.92
N CYS A 19 -9.86 -2.69 11.02
CA CYS A 19 -8.54 -2.72 10.43
C CYS A 19 -7.45 -2.54 11.50
N ILE A 20 -7.59 -1.56 12.37
CA ILE A 20 -6.65 -1.28 13.47
C ILE A 20 -6.51 -2.50 14.38
N ALA A 21 -7.64 -3.12 14.76
CA ALA A 21 -7.63 -4.31 15.61
C ALA A 21 -6.85 -5.46 14.95
N ILE A 22 -7.08 -5.73 13.67
CA ILE A 22 -6.37 -6.78 12.91
C ILE A 22 -4.87 -6.46 12.81
N MET A 23 -4.52 -5.22 12.48
CA MET A 23 -3.11 -4.81 12.31
C MET A 23 -2.33 -4.92 13.62
N LYS A 24 -2.93 -4.61 14.75
CA LYS A 24 -2.32 -4.79 16.07
C LYS A 24 -1.97 -6.26 16.35
N GLU A 25 -2.88 -7.17 16.04
CA GLU A 25 -2.64 -8.62 16.20
C GLU A 25 -1.60 -9.15 15.22
N LEU A 26 -1.57 -8.63 14.00
CA LEU A 26 -0.60 -9.03 12.98
C LEU A 26 0.80 -8.45 13.20
N LYS A 27 0.98 -7.48 14.09
CA LYS A 27 2.27 -6.81 14.31
C LYS A 27 3.38 -7.82 14.67
N SER A 28 3.06 -8.86 15.44
CA SER A 28 4.00 -9.93 15.83
C SER A 28 4.20 -11.02 14.75
N ASN A 29 3.37 -11.03 13.69
CA ASN A 29 3.54 -11.96 12.60
C ASN A 29 4.67 -11.47 11.68
N VAL A 30 5.63 -12.32 11.37
CA VAL A 30 6.78 -12.03 10.50
C VAL A 30 6.76 -12.82 9.18
N THR A 31 5.72 -13.61 8.95
CA THR A 31 5.60 -14.48 7.77
C THR A 31 4.63 -13.97 6.72
N LEU A 32 3.87 -12.89 7.01
CA LEU A 32 2.90 -12.31 6.08
C LEU A 32 3.65 -11.69 4.89
N THR A 33 3.31 -12.15 3.69
CA THR A 33 3.84 -11.67 2.41
C THR A 33 2.77 -11.07 1.51
N GLU A 34 1.51 -11.41 1.73
CA GLU A 34 0.39 -10.93 0.92
C GLU A 34 -0.76 -10.45 1.80
N LEU A 35 -1.21 -9.23 1.57
CA LEU A 35 -2.29 -8.60 2.33
C LEU A 35 -3.33 -8.00 1.37
N TYR A 36 -4.54 -8.53 1.40
CA TYR A 36 -5.66 -8.13 0.55
C TYR A 36 -6.76 -7.49 1.39
N LEU A 37 -6.96 -6.18 1.23
CA LEU A 37 -7.90 -5.35 1.99
C LEU A 37 -8.76 -4.46 1.09
N ASN A 38 -8.95 -4.83 -0.18
CA ASN A 38 -9.78 -4.04 -1.09
C ASN A 38 -11.22 -3.89 -0.56
N SER A 39 -11.86 -2.76 -0.85
CA SER A 39 -13.28 -2.52 -0.57
C SER A 39 -13.68 -2.72 0.90
N ASN A 40 -12.96 -2.09 1.82
CA ASN A 40 -13.17 -2.25 3.26
C ASN A 40 -13.48 -0.93 4.00
N PHE A 41 -13.65 0.19 3.31
CA PHE A 41 -13.88 1.50 3.92
C PHE A 41 -12.77 1.95 4.89
N ILE A 42 -11.54 1.47 4.68
CA ILE A 42 -10.38 1.86 5.48
C ILE A 42 -10.05 3.33 5.16
N ASP A 43 -10.01 4.16 6.19
CA ASP A 43 -9.65 5.57 6.08
C ASP A 43 -8.15 5.82 6.34
N THR A 44 -7.80 7.08 6.48
CA THR A 44 -6.41 7.50 6.75
C THR A 44 -5.83 6.85 8.00
N GLU A 45 -6.60 6.77 9.08
CA GLU A 45 -6.13 6.18 10.35
C GLU A 45 -5.89 4.67 10.21
N GLY A 46 -6.82 3.96 9.58
CA GLY A 46 -6.63 2.55 9.26
C GLY A 46 -5.40 2.30 8.39
N ALA A 47 -5.17 3.14 7.38
CA ALA A 47 -4.00 3.04 6.50
C ALA A 47 -2.68 3.30 7.23
N ILE A 48 -2.64 4.22 8.19
CA ILE A 48 -1.48 4.44 9.05
C ILE A 48 -1.14 3.17 9.85
N HIS A 49 -2.12 2.50 10.43
CA HIS A 49 -1.90 1.25 11.15
C HIS A 49 -1.49 0.09 10.23
N VAL A 50 -1.99 0.05 8.99
CA VAL A 50 -1.46 -0.88 7.97
C VAL A 50 0.02 -0.61 7.74
N ALA A 51 0.40 0.64 7.52
CA ALA A 51 1.79 1.03 7.32
C ALA A 51 2.70 0.60 8.48
N GLU A 52 2.31 0.88 9.72
CA GLU A 52 3.03 0.46 10.92
C GLU A 52 3.17 -1.07 11.03
N CYS A 53 2.12 -1.80 10.67
CA CYS A 53 2.13 -3.26 10.68
C CYS A 53 3.14 -3.81 9.66
N LEU A 54 3.32 -3.13 8.52
CA LEU A 54 4.19 -3.58 7.43
C LEU A 54 5.67 -3.28 7.66
N GLU A 55 6.06 -2.42 8.60
CA GLU A 55 7.45 -1.97 8.79
C GLU A 55 8.45 -3.13 8.84
N ASN A 56 8.13 -4.20 9.55
CA ASN A 56 9.02 -5.34 9.78
C ASN A 56 8.63 -6.59 8.94
N LYS A 57 7.92 -6.42 7.83
CA LYS A 57 7.46 -7.53 6.99
C LYS A 57 8.11 -7.53 5.61
N TYR A 58 8.25 -8.72 5.04
CA TYR A 58 8.66 -8.93 3.64
C TYR A 58 7.41 -9.00 2.75
N ILE A 59 6.72 -7.87 2.62
CA ILE A 59 5.48 -7.82 1.84
C ILE A 59 5.78 -7.88 0.35
N ALA A 60 5.11 -8.78 -0.37
CA ALA A 60 5.16 -8.92 -1.81
C ALA A 60 3.92 -8.30 -2.50
N GLU A 61 2.75 -8.48 -1.91
CA GLU A 61 1.51 -7.94 -2.47
C GLU A 61 0.73 -7.16 -1.43
N LEU A 62 0.36 -5.92 -1.77
CA LEU A 62 -0.47 -5.03 -0.96
C LEU A 62 -1.65 -4.51 -1.79
N TRP A 63 -2.85 -4.95 -1.46
CA TRP A 63 -4.08 -4.60 -2.15
C TRP A 63 -5.01 -3.81 -1.25
N LEU A 64 -5.15 -2.52 -1.51
CA LEU A 64 -5.93 -1.54 -0.74
C LEU A 64 -6.91 -0.75 -1.61
N SER A 65 -7.20 -1.21 -2.82
CA SER A 65 -8.11 -0.51 -3.74
C SER A 65 -9.51 -0.32 -3.16
N TYR A 66 -10.19 0.76 -3.55
CA TYR A 66 -11.55 1.07 -3.11
C TYR A 66 -11.67 1.23 -1.59
N ASN A 67 -10.76 2.01 -1.01
CA ASN A 67 -10.79 2.47 0.37
C ASN A 67 -10.83 4.01 0.40
N ASN A 68 -10.55 4.63 1.54
CA ASN A 68 -10.52 6.08 1.70
C ASN A 68 -9.21 6.53 2.38
N ILE A 69 -8.09 6.05 1.87
CA ILE A 69 -6.76 6.21 2.48
C ILE A 69 -6.33 7.68 2.55
N GLY A 70 -6.59 8.44 1.50
CA GLY A 70 -6.23 9.86 1.42
C GLY A 70 -4.71 10.10 1.32
N ALA A 71 -4.33 11.38 1.28
CA ALA A 71 -2.93 11.79 1.14
C ALA A 71 -2.06 11.31 2.31
N LYS A 72 -2.49 11.54 3.55
CA LYS A 72 -1.70 11.18 4.74
C LYS A 72 -1.53 9.67 4.92
N GLY A 73 -2.56 8.88 4.62
CA GLY A 73 -2.46 7.41 4.63
C GLY A 73 -1.49 6.91 3.57
N ALA A 74 -1.52 7.48 2.37
CA ALA A 74 -0.57 7.15 1.31
C ALA A 74 0.87 7.55 1.66
N VAL A 75 1.07 8.69 2.34
CA VAL A 75 2.39 9.09 2.88
C VAL A 75 2.90 8.06 3.88
N ALA A 76 2.07 7.63 4.82
CA ALA A 76 2.46 6.61 5.81
C ALA A 76 2.85 5.28 5.12
N LEU A 77 2.06 4.84 4.14
CA LEU A 77 2.38 3.65 3.33
C LEU A 77 3.71 3.82 2.58
N GLY A 78 3.93 4.97 1.93
CA GLY A 78 5.19 5.26 1.23
C GLY A 78 6.39 5.15 2.15
N ASN A 79 6.30 5.71 3.34
CA ASN A 79 7.37 5.65 4.35
C ASN A 79 7.64 4.22 4.85
N SER A 80 6.62 3.39 4.98
CA SER A 80 6.79 2.00 5.42
C SER A 80 7.30 1.08 4.31
N LEU A 81 7.05 1.43 3.06
CA LEU A 81 7.37 0.61 1.89
C LEU A 81 8.69 1.02 1.20
N TRP A 82 9.28 2.16 1.54
CA TRP A 82 10.39 2.75 0.78
C TRP A 82 11.59 1.82 0.53
N ASN A 83 11.85 0.87 1.41
CA ASN A 83 12.95 -0.09 1.31
C ASN A 83 12.50 -1.54 1.05
N LYS A 84 11.24 -1.75 0.70
CA LYS A 84 10.68 -3.10 0.45
C LYS A 84 11.03 -3.60 -0.95
N LYS A 85 12.22 -4.20 -1.08
CA LYS A 85 12.75 -4.67 -2.37
C LYS A 85 11.94 -5.80 -3.01
N TYR A 86 11.17 -6.54 -2.22
CA TYR A 86 10.42 -7.73 -2.66
C TYR A 86 8.98 -7.44 -3.07
N ILE A 87 8.56 -6.17 -3.04
CA ILE A 87 7.20 -5.84 -3.41
C ILE A 87 6.98 -6.05 -4.92
N GLU A 88 5.95 -6.80 -5.26
CA GLU A 88 5.58 -7.18 -6.63
C GLU A 88 4.31 -6.48 -7.11
N ALA A 89 3.36 -6.23 -6.21
CA ALA A 89 2.11 -5.59 -6.54
C ALA A 89 1.68 -4.56 -5.48
N ILE A 90 1.29 -3.35 -5.95
CA ILE A 90 0.69 -2.29 -5.13
C ILE A 90 -0.60 -1.84 -5.81
N MET A 91 -1.74 -2.14 -5.18
CA MET A 91 -3.08 -1.84 -5.70
C MET A 91 -3.75 -0.78 -4.81
N LEU A 92 -3.83 0.45 -5.31
CA LEU A 92 -4.32 1.63 -4.61
C LEU A 92 -5.42 2.38 -5.39
N LYS A 93 -6.12 1.69 -6.30
CA LYS A 93 -7.18 2.28 -7.11
C LYS A 93 -8.27 2.91 -6.22
N LYS A 94 -8.73 4.12 -6.57
CA LYS A 94 -9.82 4.83 -5.87
C LYS A 94 -9.61 4.94 -4.36
N ASN A 95 -8.62 5.74 -3.96
CA ASN A 95 -8.26 5.99 -2.57
C ASN A 95 -8.10 7.48 -2.21
N SER A 96 -8.49 8.38 -3.09
CA SER A 96 -8.34 9.84 -2.90
C SER A 96 -6.89 10.27 -2.64
N ILE A 97 -5.93 9.57 -3.25
CA ILE A 97 -4.51 9.88 -3.13
C ILE A 97 -4.20 11.12 -3.98
N THR A 98 -3.51 12.07 -3.39
CA THR A 98 -3.07 13.31 -4.06
C THR A 98 -1.59 13.24 -4.44
N TYR A 99 -1.07 14.35 -4.99
CA TYR A 99 0.35 14.52 -5.30
C TYR A 99 1.27 14.16 -4.12
N GLU A 100 0.94 14.61 -2.91
CA GLU A 100 1.76 14.34 -1.72
C GLU A 100 1.85 12.84 -1.42
N GLY A 101 0.75 12.13 -1.55
CA GLY A 101 0.70 10.69 -1.32
C GLY A 101 1.53 9.91 -2.35
N ILE A 102 1.36 10.21 -3.64
CA ILE A 102 2.13 9.52 -4.69
C ILE A 102 3.61 9.89 -4.65
N SER A 103 3.94 11.12 -4.26
CA SER A 103 5.32 11.56 -4.07
C SER A 103 6.04 10.77 -2.97
N ALA A 104 5.36 10.48 -1.85
CA ALA A 104 5.92 9.63 -0.80
C ALA A 104 6.09 8.17 -1.27
N LEU A 105 5.15 7.64 -2.05
CA LEU A 105 5.25 6.30 -2.64
C LEU A 105 6.35 6.19 -3.70
N SER A 106 6.75 7.29 -4.31
CA SER A 106 7.72 7.31 -5.41
C SER A 106 9.06 6.66 -5.06
N GLN A 107 9.53 6.81 -3.84
CA GLN A 107 10.78 6.19 -3.39
C GLN A 107 10.68 4.66 -3.36
N CYS A 108 9.55 4.13 -2.89
CA CYS A 108 9.29 2.70 -2.96
C CYS A 108 9.25 2.23 -4.41
N LEU A 109 8.51 2.94 -5.26
CA LEU A 109 8.37 2.59 -6.67
C LEU A 109 9.72 2.62 -7.40
N SER A 110 10.58 3.59 -7.10
CA SER A 110 11.91 3.69 -7.72
C SER A 110 12.87 2.60 -7.23
N ASN A 111 12.80 2.23 -5.96
CA ASN A 111 13.72 1.26 -5.34
C ASN A 111 13.29 -0.19 -5.53
N SER A 112 12.04 -0.45 -5.88
CA SER A 112 11.55 -1.80 -6.08
C SER A 112 12.06 -2.37 -7.41
N LEU A 113 12.82 -3.45 -7.34
CA LEU A 113 13.34 -4.18 -8.51
C LEU A 113 12.38 -5.23 -9.03
N ASN A 114 11.37 -5.60 -8.23
CA ASN A 114 10.46 -6.70 -8.52
C ASN A 114 9.02 -6.25 -8.79
N LEU A 115 8.74 -4.95 -8.78
CA LEU A 115 7.39 -4.44 -8.98
C LEU A 115 6.88 -4.78 -10.39
N LYS A 116 5.82 -5.54 -10.46
CA LYS A 116 5.15 -6.01 -11.68
C LYS A 116 3.81 -5.32 -11.92
N GLU A 117 3.12 -4.95 -10.82
CA GLU A 117 1.83 -4.30 -10.90
C GLU A 117 1.75 -3.06 -10.00
N LEU A 118 1.33 -1.96 -10.59
CA LEU A 118 0.98 -0.72 -9.89
C LEU A 118 -0.37 -0.23 -10.39
N ASN A 119 -1.35 -0.14 -9.50
CA ASN A 119 -2.65 0.43 -9.85
C ASN A 119 -2.99 1.63 -8.95
N VAL A 120 -2.88 2.82 -9.49
CA VAL A 120 -3.24 4.08 -8.84
C VAL A 120 -4.42 4.78 -9.52
N ALA A 121 -5.18 4.06 -10.34
CA ALA A 121 -6.30 4.59 -11.11
C ALA A 121 -7.38 5.23 -10.23
N GLY A 122 -8.03 6.26 -10.71
CA GLY A 122 -9.14 6.91 -10.02
C GLY A 122 -8.75 7.63 -8.72
N ASN A 123 -7.51 8.08 -8.61
CA ASN A 123 -7.03 8.94 -7.55
C ASN A 123 -6.97 10.42 -8.01
N LEU A 124 -6.46 11.32 -7.18
CA LEU A 124 -6.41 12.76 -7.38
C LEU A 124 -4.99 13.25 -7.62
N LEU A 125 -4.24 12.54 -8.48
CA LEU A 125 -2.79 12.75 -8.67
C LEU A 125 -2.48 14.07 -9.38
N GLY A 126 -3.31 14.47 -10.34
CA GLY A 126 -3.04 15.59 -11.23
C GLY A 126 -1.83 15.36 -12.15
N ASP A 127 -1.50 16.33 -12.98
CA ASP A 127 -0.37 16.23 -13.93
C ASP A 127 0.97 16.03 -13.19
N ALA A 128 1.19 16.78 -12.11
CA ALA A 128 2.41 16.66 -11.31
C ALA A 128 2.57 15.26 -10.68
N GLY A 129 1.49 14.65 -10.19
CA GLY A 129 1.52 13.30 -9.63
C GLY A 129 1.78 12.24 -10.70
N ILE A 130 1.23 12.39 -11.88
CA ILE A 130 1.51 11.48 -13.01
C ILE A 130 2.95 11.62 -13.48
N GLU A 131 3.52 12.82 -13.47
CA GLU A 131 4.94 13.03 -13.77
C GLU A 131 5.85 12.30 -12.77
N VAL A 132 5.51 12.31 -11.47
CA VAL A 132 6.20 11.53 -10.44
C VAL A 132 6.16 10.03 -10.77
N VAL A 133 5.01 9.49 -11.13
CA VAL A 133 4.87 8.08 -11.52
C VAL A 133 5.74 7.78 -12.74
N ALA A 134 5.65 8.61 -13.78
CA ALA A 134 6.45 8.43 -15.00
C ALA A 134 7.95 8.39 -14.71
N ASN A 135 8.44 9.30 -13.86
CA ASN A 135 9.86 9.32 -13.46
C ASN A 135 10.29 8.07 -12.70
N CYS A 136 9.40 7.45 -11.92
CA CYS A 136 9.68 6.19 -11.23
C CYS A 136 9.80 4.99 -12.18
N LEU A 137 9.17 5.07 -13.36
CA LEU A 137 9.19 3.99 -14.35
C LEU A 137 10.40 4.04 -15.28
N VAL A 138 11.13 5.15 -15.30
CA VAL A 138 12.35 5.29 -16.12
C VAL A 138 13.39 4.28 -15.66
N GLY A 139 13.87 3.46 -16.61
CA GLY A 139 14.88 2.43 -16.34
C GLY A 139 14.34 1.13 -15.74
N LYS A 140 13.01 0.96 -15.62
CA LYS A 140 12.39 -0.30 -15.24
C LYS A 140 12.02 -1.09 -16.50
N GLU A 141 12.74 -2.16 -16.77
CA GLU A 141 12.56 -2.97 -17.99
C GLU A 141 11.33 -3.91 -17.94
N PHE A 142 10.59 -3.96 -16.80
CA PHE A 142 9.59 -5.01 -16.54
C PHE A 142 8.20 -4.50 -16.14
N LEU A 143 7.92 -3.22 -16.34
CA LEU A 143 6.58 -2.67 -16.10
C LEU A 143 5.85 -2.37 -17.39
#